data_c8077d2912a6a87e124fd200422690a2
#
_entry.id   c8077d2912a6a87e124fd200422690a2
#
_cell.length_a   1.000
_cell.length_b   1.000
_cell.length_c   1.000
_cell.angle_alpha   90.00
_cell.angle_beta   90.00
_cell.angle_gamma   90.00
#
_symmetry.space_group_name_H-M   'P 1'
#
loop_
_entity.id
_entity.type
_entity.pdbx_description
1 polymer ?
#
loop_
_entity_poly.entity_id
_entity_poly.type
_entity_poly.pdbx_seq_one_letter_code
_entity_poly.pdbx_strand_id
1 'polypeptide(L)'
;MRKLLLASLILFYGCNTNPEYKANLELAKKWVQVFENQDIELWKEIMSEDLLDQAPLYGMGEVGYAASQQVAEFYINNYTDVKFNDPVWLPGIDTGSMTLDGSVRAYGVWTGTSNSTGRTFTLPSYHNFDFAGGKIIYTGEYFDATGMVNAVGPVDRKVVIATLKVKKGNYEKVKEMLDSEDGLPTTRAYDGCSHLEATFNEETNTYFIIEYWDSFEKYDTYLSWRLNDDPSGLADELSKYLVGGSDGLVPHTNNIGYKFY
;
A
#
# COMPACT_ATOMS: atom_id res chain seq x y z
N MET A 1 32.16 -74.40 -15.77
CA MET A 1 31.85 -73.53 -14.64
C MET A 1 31.88 -72.07 -15.17
N ARG A 2 30.72 -71.51 -15.48
CA ARG A 2 30.57 -70.11 -15.99
C ARG A 2 30.42 -69.21 -14.73
N LYS A 3 31.36 -68.30 -14.50
CA LYS A 3 31.23 -67.27 -13.49
C LYS A 3 30.35 -66.18 -14.07
N LEU A 4 29.15 -65.99 -13.52
CA LEU A 4 28.32 -64.82 -13.73
C LEU A 4 28.94 -63.66 -12.93
N LEU A 5 29.44 -62.62 -13.64
CA LEU A 5 29.72 -61.30 -13.04
C LEU A 5 28.38 -60.58 -12.97
N LEU A 6 27.84 -60.40 -11.78
CA LEU A 6 26.79 -59.42 -11.49
C LEU A 6 27.45 -58.02 -11.44
N ALA A 7 27.27 -57.26 -12.50
CA ALA A 7 27.55 -55.83 -12.48
C ALA A 7 26.37 -55.14 -11.77
N SER A 8 26.55 -54.80 -10.50
CA SER A 8 25.62 -53.93 -9.76
C SER A 8 25.68 -52.50 -10.34
N LEU A 9 24.69 -52.16 -11.15
CA LEU A 9 24.46 -50.79 -11.60
C LEU A 9 24.00 -49.98 -10.36
N ILE A 10 24.92 -49.26 -9.71
CA ILE A 10 24.58 -48.28 -8.71
C ILE A 10 24.03 -47.08 -9.48
N LEU A 11 22.71 -47.01 -9.53
CA LEU A 11 22.02 -45.82 -9.97
C LEU A 11 22.25 -44.74 -8.89
N PHE A 12 23.23 -43.88 -9.12
CA PHE A 12 23.31 -42.62 -8.41
C PHE A 12 22.08 -41.78 -8.84
N TYR A 13 21.02 -41.87 -8.08
CA TYR A 13 20.05 -40.77 -8.07
C TYR A 13 20.80 -39.58 -7.50
N GLY A 14 21.40 -38.78 -8.38
CA GLY A 14 21.90 -37.47 -8.04
C GLY A 14 20.69 -36.67 -7.55
N CYS A 15 20.60 -36.43 -6.25
CA CYS A 15 19.74 -35.36 -5.75
C CYS A 15 20.17 -34.11 -6.53
N ASN A 16 19.26 -33.57 -7.32
CA ASN A 16 19.49 -32.32 -8.05
C ASN A 16 19.54 -31.19 -6.99
N THR A 17 20.71 -31.03 -6.34
CA THR A 17 20.92 -30.04 -5.29
C THR A 17 21.74 -28.91 -5.88
N ASN A 18 21.19 -27.71 -5.87
CA ASN A 18 22.01 -26.52 -6.13
C ASN A 18 22.91 -26.29 -4.91
N PRO A 19 24.26 -26.27 -5.07
CA PRO A 19 25.20 -26.16 -3.94
C PRO A 19 25.07 -24.81 -3.20
N GLU A 20 24.58 -23.77 -3.85
CA GLU A 20 24.43 -22.42 -3.29
C GLU A 20 23.14 -22.27 -2.45
N TYR A 21 22.13 -23.14 -2.71
CA TYR A 21 20.82 -23.02 -2.06
C TYR A 21 20.91 -22.94 -0.53
N LYS A 22 21.80 -23.72 0.10
CA LYS A 22 21.93 -23.71 1.55
C LYS A 22 22.43 -22.36 2.09
N ALA A 23 23.40 -21.76 1.42
CA ALA A 23 23.93 -20.44 1.80
C ALA A 23 22.88 -19.34 1.53
N ASN A 24 22.21 -19.42 0.41
CA ASN A 24 21.15 -18.48 0.01
C ASN A 24 19.93 -18.56 0.95
N LEU A 25 19.58 -19.77 1.42
CA LEU A 25 18.54 -19.93 2.42
C LEU A 25 18.88 -19.23 3.74
N GLU A 26 20.13 -19.26 4.18
CA GLU A 26 20.54 -18.54 5.40
C GLU A 26 20.47 -17.01 5.18
N LEU A 27 20.77 -16.49 3.99
CA LEU A 27 20.55 -15.07 3.66
C LEU A 27 19.07 -14.68 3.67
N ALA A 28 18.21 -15.53 3.10
CA ALA A 28 16.75 -15.30 3.13
C ALA A 28 16.19 -15.30 4.57
N LYS A 29 16.72 -16.16 5.44
CA LYS A 29 16.38 -16.15 6.89
C LYS A 29 16.89 -14.89 7.59
N LYS A 30 18.08 -14.40 7.24
CA LYS A 30 18.59 -13.12 7.76
C LYS A 30 17.69 -11.96 7.34
N TRP A 31 17.15 -11.98 6.12
CA TRP A 31 16.18 -10.98 5.68
C TRP A 31 14.94 -10.95 6.57
N VAL A 32 14.41 -12.08 6.98
CA VAL A 32 13.34 -12.15 8.00
C VAL A 32 13.78 -11.53 9.33
N GLN A 33 14.99 -11.85 9.80
CA GLN A 33 15.55 -11.33 11.05
C GLN A 33 15.70 -9.81 11.05
N VAL A 34 15.89 -9.16 9.88
CA VAL A 34 15.90 -7.70 9.76
C VAL A 34 14.65 -7.10 10.38
N PHE A 35 13.48 -7.60 10.02
CA PHE A 35 12.20 -7.08 10.51
C PHE A 35 11.88 -7.54 11.94
N GLU A 36 12.19 -8.78 12.28
CA GLU A 36 11.96 -9.31 13.62
C GLU A 36 12.82 -8.61 14.69
N ASN A 37 14.03 -8.19 14.33
CA ASN A 37 14.98 -7.53 15.21
C ASN A 37 15.06 -6.01 15.00
N GLN A 38 14.33 -5.48 14.03
CA GLN A 38 14.35 -4.05 13.65
C GLN A 38 15.76 -3.56 13.25
N ASP A 39 16.52 -4.39 12.50
CA ASP A 39 17.93 -4.18 12.19
C ASP A 39 18.15 -3.74 10.73
N ILE A 40 18.14 -2.44 10.49
CA ILE A 40 18.39 -1.88 9.16
C ILE A 40 19.84 -2.06 8.70
N GLU A 41 20.79 -2.17 9.62
CA GLU A 41 22.20 -2.40 9.26
C GLU A 41 22.41 -3.83 8.73
N LEU A 42 21.72 -4.81 9.31
CA LEU A 42 21.68 -6.16 8.75
C LEU A 42 21.07 -6.16 7.34
N TRP A 43 20.01 -5.37 7.10
CA TRP A 43 19.42 -5.23 5.77
C TRP A 43 20.47 -4.73 4.75
N LYS A 44 21.21 -3.67 5.07
CA LYS A 44 22.29 -3.13 4.22
C LYS A 44 23.43 -4.12 4.00
N GLU A 45 23.73 -4.94 5.01
CA GLU A 45 24.77 -5.98 4.90
C GLU A 45 24.40 -7.04 3.86
N ILE A 46 23.16 -7.50 3.85
CA ILE A 46 22.73 -8.65 3.02
C ILE A 46 22.22 -8.28 1.63
N MET A 47 21.80 -7.02 1.43
CA MET A 47 21.27 -6.57 0.12
C MET A 47 22.40 -6.10 -0.82
N SER A 48 22.21 -6.34 -2.11
CA SER A 48 23.06 -5.79 -3.17
C SER A 48 22.70 -4.34 -3.48
N GLU A 49 23.67 -3.51 -3.84
CA GLU A 49 23.40 -2.16 -4.36
C GLU A 49 22.63 -2.19 -5.71
N ASP A 50 22.73 -3.31 -6.45
CA ASP A 50 21.98 -3.55 -7.69
C ASP A 50 20.60 -4.22 -7.44
N LEU A 51 20.09 -4.18 -6.20
CA LEU A 51 18.82 -4.78 -5.82
C LEU A 51 17.68 -4.28 -6.71
N LEU A 52 16.86 -5.23 -7.17
CA LEU A 52 15.51 -4.99 -7.65
C LEU A 52 14.51 -5.62 -6.67
N ASP A 53 13.49 -4.90 -6.33
CA ASP A 53 12.49 -5.31 -5.35
C ASP A 53 11.08 -5.09 -5.88
N GLN A 54 10.31 -6.17 -6.03
CA GLN A 54 8.88 -6.08 -6.29
C GLN A 54 8.19 -5.74 -4.96
N ALA A 55 8.04 -4.44 -4.71
CA ALA A 55 7.52 -3.92 -3.46
C ALA A 55 6.02 -4.26 -3.28
N PRO A 56 5.56 -4.53 -2.04
CA PRO A 56 4.22 -5.03 -1.77
C PRO A 56 3.15 -3.92 -1.68
N LEU A 57 3.56 -2.65 -1.59
CA LEU A 57 2.61 -1.53 -1.50
C LEU A 57 2.01 -1.21 -2.87
N TYR A 58 0.71 -1.03 -2.91
CA TYR A 58 -0.02 -0.73 -4.15
C TYR A 58 0.56 0.50 -4.87
N GLY A 59 0.83 0.35 -6.16
CA GLY A 59 1.31 1.41 -7.03
C GLY A 59 2.83 1.61 -7.06
N MET A 60 3.60 0.94 -6.19
CA MET A 60 5.07 1.07 -6.21
C MET A 60 5.72 0.29 -7.34
N GLY A 61 5.24 -0.93 -7.64
CA GLY A 61 5.85 -1.80 -8.63
C GLY A 61 7.25 -2.26 -8.24
N GLU A 62 8.11 -2.49 -9.25
CA GLU A 62 9.52 -2.84 -9.05
C GLU A 62 10.34 -1.59 -8.75
N VAL A 63 11.13 -1.62 -7.69
CA VAL A 63 11.94 -0.51 -7.20
C VAL A 63 13.40 -0.95 -6.98
N GLY A 64 14.32 0.01 -6.98
CA GLY A 64 15.74 -0.24 -6.70
C GLY A 64 16.07 -0.10 -5.21
N TYR A 65 17.37 -0.33 -4.88
CA TYR A 65 17.93 -0.38 -3.53
C TYR A 65 17.43 0.76 -2.61
N ALA A 66 17.53 2.03 -3.04
CA ALA A 66 17.21 3.16 -2.18
C ALA A 66 15.72 3.21 -1.79
N ALA A 67 14.82 2.91 -2.71
CA ALA A 67 13.39 2.88 -2.43
C ALA A 67 13.01 1.64 -1.59
N SER A 68 13.62 0.48 -1.87
CA SER A 68 13.42 -0.74 -1.06
C SER A 68 13.92 -0.54 0.39
N GLN A 69 15.07 0.17 0.58
CA GLN A 69 15.53 0.54 1.92
C GLN A 69 14.50 1.39 2.66
N GLN A 70 13.90 2.38 1.99
CA GLN A 70 12.85 3.22 2.61
C GLN A 70 11.62 2.39 3.02
N VAL A 71 11.25 1.39 2.23
CA VAL A 71 10.16 0.45 2.58
C VAL A 71 10.55 -0.37 3.82
N ALA A 72 11.77 -0.89 3.87
CA ALA A 72 12.26 -1.63 5.04
C ALA A 72 12.28 -0.75 6.30
N GLU A 73 12.80 0.48 6.20
CA GLU A 73 12.80 1.46 7.28
C GLU A 73 11.38 1.82 7.73
N PHE A 74 10.43 1.94 6.80
CA PHE A 74 9.04 2.17 7.13
C PHE A 74 8.49 1.06 8.02
N TYR A 75 8.68 -0.22 7.68
CA TYR A 75 8.19 -1.32 8.50
C TYR A 75 8.91 -1.39 9.85
N ILE A 76 10.23 -1.25 9.88
CA ILE A 76 11.04 -1.26 11.10
C ILE A 76 10.60 -0.16 12.09
N ASN A 77 10.31 1.04 11.60
CA ASN A 77 9.98 2.19 12.44
C ASN A 77 8.53 2.22 12.92
N ASN A 78 7.61 1.59 12.18
CA ASN A 78 6.17 1.71 12.43
C ASN A 78 5.54 0.51 13.11
N TYR A 79 6.26 -0.62 13.22
CA TYR A 79 5.72 -1.84 13.81
C TYR A 79 6.69 -2.47 14.80
N THR A 80 6.15 -3.08 15.87
CA THR A 80 6.87 -3.86 16.88
C THR A 80 6.33 -5.27 16.98
N ASP A 81 7.03 -6.13 17.72
CA ASP A 81 6.67 -7.55 17.92
C ASP A 81 6.49 -8.31 16.62
N VAL A 82 7.22 -7.89 15.58
CA VAL A 82 7.13 -8.48 14.24
C VAL A 82 7.70 -9.89 14.28
N LYS A 83 6.92 -10.87 13.77
CA LYS A 83 7.31 -12.28 13.68
C LYS A 83 6.86 -12.88 12.36
N PHE A 84 7.72 -13.75 11.81
CA PHE A 84 7.40 -14.57 10.65
C PHE A 84 7.11 -16.00 11.11
N ASN A 85 5.84 -16.34 11.20
CA ASN A 85 5.37 -17.60 11.80
C ASN A 85 5.17 -18.68 10.72
N ASP A 86 5.36 -19.93 11.15
CA ASP A 86 5.15 -21.16 10.36
C ASP A 86 5.84 -21.13 8.98
N PRO A 87 7.11 -20.73 8.87
CA PRO A 87 7.77 -20.55 7.59
C PRO A 87 7.97 -21.87 6.85
N VAL A 88 7.53 -21.89 5.58
CA VAL A 88 7.84 -22.97 4.64
C VAL A 88 8.85 -22.44 3.63
N TRP A 89 10.05 -23.01 3.63
CA TRP A 89 11.15 -22.64 2.75
C TRP A 89 11.30 -23.67 1.62
N LEU A 90 11.27 -23.22 0.38
CA LEU A 90 11.38 -24.04 -0.81
C LEU A 90 12.49 -23.54 -1.73
N PRO A 91 13.21 -24.42 -2.43
CA PRO A 91 14.10 -24.01 -3.50
C PRO A 91 13.29 -23.54 -4.71
N GLY A 92 13.83 -22.53 -5.41
CA GLY A 92 13.32 -22.16 -6.72
C GLY A 92 13.93 -23.01 -7.85
N ILE A 93 13.36 -22.83 -9.04
CA ILE A 93 13.78 -23.53 -10.25
C ILE A 93 13.91 -22.55 -11.41
N ASP A 94 14.91 -22.75 -12.25
CA ASP A 94 14.98 -22.14 -13.57
C ASP A 94 13.89 -22.76 -14.47
N THR A 95 13.01 -21.92 -14.98
CA THR A 95 11.85 -22.38 -15.75
C THR A 95 12.20 -22.93 -17.15
N GLY A 96 13.38 -22.59 -17.67
CA GLY A 96 13.85 -23.11 -18.95
C GLY A 96 14.45 -24.51 -18.86
N SER A 97 15.28 -24.72 -17.84
CA SER A 97 15.95 -26.02 -17.61
C SER A 97 15.19 -26.95 -16.66
N MET A 98 14.23 -26.44 -15.90
CA MET A 98 13.51 -27.15 -14.84
C MET A 98 14.45 -27.70 -13.75
N THR A 99 15.59 -27.06 -13.53
CA THR A 99 16.56 -27.41 -12.49
C THR A 99 16.59 -26.38 -11.38
N LEU A 100 17.08 -26.77 -10.19
CA LEU A 100 17.24 -25.85 -9.06
C LEU A 100 18.25 -24.76 -9.40
N ASP A 101 17.85 -23.49 -9.25
CA ASP A 101 18.64 -22.31 -9.63
C ASP A 101 19.34 -21.61 -8.44
N GLY A 102 19.15 -22.11 -7.24
CA GLY A 102 19.69 -21.52 -6.02
C GLY A 102 18.82 -20.44 -5.38
N SER A 103 17.76 -20.02 -6.06
CA SER A 103 16.79 -19.07 -5.49
C SER A 103 15.98 -19.69 -4.36
N VAL A 104 15.38 -18.84 -3.52
CA VAL A 104 14.62 -19.24 -2.34
C VAL A 104 13.19 -18.71 -2.45
N ARG A 105 12.25 -19.54 -2.05
CA ARG A 105 10.83 -19.20 -1.91
C ARG A 105 10.42 -19.39 -0.46
N ALA A 106 9.67 -18.42 0.09
CA ALA A 106 9.20 -18.48 1.47
C ALA A 106 7.70 -18.22 1.54
N TYR A 107 6.99 -19.08 2.23
CA TYR A 107 5.60 -18.86 2.64
C TYR A 107 5.56 -18.77 4.14
N GLY A 108 4.75 -17.89 4.68
CA GLY A 108 4.59 -17.74 6.12
C GLY A 108 3.57 -16.67 6.47
N VAL A 109 3.43 -16.44 7.76
CA VAL A 109 2.46 -15.47 8.27
C VAL A 109 3.18 -14.43 9.11
N TRP A 110 3.22 -13.20 8.62
CA TRP A 110 3.67 -12.07 9.42
C TRP A 110 2.65 -11.70 10.47
N THR A 111 3.11 -11.46 11.67
CA THR A 111 2.34 -10.82 12.75
C THR A 111 3.14 -9.66 13.31
N GLY A 112 2.46 -8.70 13.91
CA GLY A 112 3.11 -7.56 14.55
C GLY A 112 2.08 -6.58 15.10
N THR A 113 2.58 -5.50 15.70
CA THR A 113 1.79 -4.47 16.37
C THR A 113 2.16 -3.10 15.81
N SER A 114 1.17 -2.31 15.41
CA SER A 114 1.39 -0.92 14.97
C SER A 114 1.78 -0.04 16.16
N ASN A 115 2.91 0.68 16.06
CA ASN A 115 3.41 1.57 17.11
C ASN A 115 2.47 2.74 17.39
N SER A 116 1.76 3.23 16.35
CA SER A 116 0.89 4.40 16.47
C SER A 116 -0.47 4.10 17.08
N THR A 117 -0.97 2.87 16.95
CA THR A 117 -2.35 2.52 17.35
C THR A 117 -2.43 1.40 18.35
N GLY A 118 -1.37 0.62 18.54
CA GLY A 118 -1.39 -0.62 19.34
C GLY A 118 -2.18 -1.77 18.71
N ARG A 119 -2.66 -1.62 17.45
CA ARG A 119 -3.39 -2.68 16.75
C ARG A 119 -2.44 -3.71 16.20
N THR A 120 -2.85 -4.97 16.27
CA THR A 120 -2.10 -6.10 15.73
C THR A 120 -2.57 -6.47 14.33
N PHE A 121 -1.66 -7.05 13.55
CA PHE A 121 -1.99 -7.64 12.26
C PHE A 121 -1.58 -9.10 12.18
N THR A 122 -2.23 -9.83 11.28
CA THR A 122 -1.87 -11.20 10.86
C THR A 122 -1.98 -11.23 9.35
N LEU A 123 -0.87 -11.52 8.66
CA LEU A 123 -0.73 -11.28 7.23
C LEU A 123 -0.06 -12.47 6.54
N PRO A 124 -0.82 -13.37 5.89
CA PRO A 124 -0.25 -14.42 5.05
C PRO A 124 0.55 -13.80 3.90
N SER A 125 1.72 -14.36 3.63
CA SER A 125 2.62 -13.83 2.64
C SER A 125 3.37 -14.90 1.86
N TYR A 126 3.81 -14.52 0.67
CA TYR A 126 4.78 -15.22 -0.14
C TYR A 126 5.94 -14.29 -0.48
N HIS A 127 7.15 -14.80 -0.39
CA HIS A 127 8.38 -14.08 -0.76
C HIS A 127 9.24 -14.94 -1.68
N ASN A 128 9.94 -14.28 -2.59
CA ASN A 128 10.98 -14.93 -3.37
C ASN A 128 12.26 -14.10 -3.37
N PHE A 129 13.40 -14.80 -3.45
CA PHE A 129 14.71 -14.21 -3.37
C PHE A 129 15.61 -14.80 -4.44
N ASP A 130 16.34 -13.93 -5.16
CA ASP A 130 17.42 -14.34 -6.04
C ASP A 130 18.74 -13.74 -5.53
N PHE A 131 19.85 -14.42 -5.80
CA PHE A 131 21.14 -14.16 -5.16
C PHE A 131 22.27 -14.07 -6.18
N ALA A 132 23.25 -13.19 -5.91
CA ALA A 132 24.51 -13.16 -6.61
C ALA A 132 25.60 -12.60 -5.68
N GLY A 133 26.83 -13.13 -5.79
CA GLY A 133 27.96 -12.62 -5.02
C GLY A 133 27.79 -12.68 -3.49
N GLY A 134 26.97 -13.61 -2.99
CA GLY A 134 26.68 -13.73 -1.56
C GLY A 134 25.75 -12.64 -1.02
N LYS A 135 24.96 -12.00 -1.87
CA LYS A 135 23.98 -10.97 -1.52
C LYS A 135 22.63 -11.25 -2.21
N ILE A 136 21.57 -10.68 -1.67
CA ILE A 136 20.24 -10.68 -2.29
C ILE A 136 20.23 -9.61 -3.37
N ILE A 137 19.92 -10.01 -4.61
CA ILE A 137 19.83 -9.12 -5.78
C ILE A 137 18.40 -8.88 -6.24
N TYR A 138 17.48 -9.74 -5.83
CA TYR A 138 16.05 -9.59 -6.10
C TYR A 138 15.22 -10.05 -4.91
N THR A 139 14.19 -9.27 -4.60
CA THR A 139 13.12 -9.66 -3.69
C THR A 139 11.76 -9.48 -4.38
N GLY A 140 10.86 -10.43 -4.13
CA GLY A 140 9.45 -10.25 -4.49
C GLY A 140 8.61 -10.46 -3.24
N GLU A 141 7.78 -9.47 -2.93
CA GLU A 141 6.98 -9.43 -1.72
C GLU A 141 5.49 -9.44 -2.08
N TYR A 142 4.80 -10.53 -1.78
CA TYR A 142 3.41 -10.74 -2.18
C TYR A 142 2.52 -10.95 -0.96
N PHE A 143 1.90 -9.87 -0.52
CA PHE A 143 0.92 -9.81 0.56
C PHE A 143 0.10 -8.51 0.48
N ASP A 144 -1.01 -8.43 1.18
CA ASP A 144 -1.84 -7.21 1.18
C ASP A 144 -1.28 -6.13 2.12
N ALA A 145 -0.13 -5.55 1.73
CA ALA A 145 0.54 -4.51 2.50
C ALA A 145 -0.33 -3.26 2.66
N THR A 146 -0.98 -2.82 1.58
CA THR A 146 -1.84 -1.63 1.61
C THR A 146 -3.05 -1.84 2.51
N GLY A 147 -3.69 -3.01 2.43
CA GLY A 147 -4.79 -3.38 3.33
C GLY A 147 -4.34 -3.43 4.78
N MET A 148 -3.18 -4.01 5.07
CA MET A 148 -2.60 -4.06 6.43
C MET A 148 -2.32 -2.65 6.97
N VAL A 149 -1.58 -1.81 6.22
CA VAL A 149 -1.27 -0.43 6.62
C VAL A 149 -2.56 0.35 6.91
N ASN A 150 -3.56 0.26 6.04
CA ASN A 150 -4.84 0.92 6.23
C ASN A 150 -5.64 0.36 7.43
N ALA A 151 -5.53 -0.94 7.71
CA ALA A 151 -6.26 -1.57 8.81
C ALA A 151 -5.69 -1.20 10.18
N VAL A 152 -4.35 -1.19 10.33
CA VAL A 152 -3.72 -1.00 11.64
C VAL A 152 -3.07 0.37 11.85
N GLY A 153 -2.91 1.15 10.78
CA GLY A 153 -2.34 2.50 10.84
C GLY A 153 -3.23 3.48 11.59
N PRO A 154 -2.71 4.65 11.94
CA PRO A 154 -3.49 5.71 12.55
C PRO A 154 -4.58 6.17 11.59
N VAL A 155 -5.74 6.47 12.15
CA VAL A 155 -6.81 7.14 11.42
C VAL A 155 -6.84 8.59 11.89
N ASP A 156 -5.96 9.39 11.35
CA ASP A 156 -6.00 10.85 11.48
C ASP A 156 -6.58 11.44 10.19
N ARG A 157 -7.88 11.20 9.97
CA ARG A 157 -8.61 11.75 8.83
C ARG A 157 -9.27 13.04 9.23
N LYS A 158 -8.88 14.12 8.59
CA LYS A 158 -9.62 15.38 8.67
C LYS A 158 -10.81 15.25 7.72
N VAL A 159 -12.00 15.18 8.27
CA VAL A 159 -13.23 15.01 7.50
C VAL A 159 -13.96 16.34 7.46
N VAL A 160 -14.13 16.87 6.27
CA VAL A 160 -14.97 18.05 6.04
C VAL A 160 -16.29 17.59 5.43
N ILE A 161 -17.40 18.08 5.97
CA ILE A 161 -18.72 17.85 5.40
C ILE A 161 -19.25 19.20 4.91
N ALA A 162 -19.14 19.45 3.61
CA ALA A 162 -19.73 20.62 2.98
C ALA A 162 -21.21 20.37 2.72
N THR A 163 -22.04 21.41 2.93
CA THR A 163 -23.49 21.32 2.86
C THR A 163 -24.02 22.34 1.84
N LEU A 164 -24.53 21.86 0.72
CA LEU A 164 -25.09 22.71 -0.35
C LEU A 164 -26.60 22.54 -0.39
N LYS A 165 -27.33 23.52 0.12
CA LYS A 165 -28.78 23.52 0.05
C LYS A 165 -29.27 24.06 -1.29
N VAL A 166 -29.85 23.21 -2.10
CA VAL A 166 -30.28 23.51 -3.47
C VAL A 166 -31.68 24.13 -3.49
N LYS A 167 -31.89 25.16 -4.30
CA LYS A 167 -33.23 25.69 -4.59
C LYS A 167 -34.10 24.61 -5.24
N LYS A 168 -35.33 24.48 -4.81
CA LYS A 168 -36.24 23.44 -5.28
C LYS A 168 -36.34 23.41 -6.81
N GLY A 169 -36.22 22.22 -7.38
CA GLY A 169 -36.29 21.98 -8.83
C GLY A 169 -34.96 22.11 -9.56
N ASN A 170 -33.85 22.42 -8.88
CA ASN A 170 -32.53 22.57 -9.53
C ASN A 170 -31.54 21.41 -9.23
N TYR A 171 -32.04 20.31 -8.73
CA TYR A 171 -31.21 19.15 -8.39
C TYR A 171 -30.34 18.68 -9.57
N GLU A 172 -31.00 18.39 -10.72
CA GLU A 172 -30.28 17.87 -11.90
C GLU A 172 -29.22 18.85 -12.40
N LYS A 173 -29.52 20.14 -12.37
CA LYS A 173 -28.57 21.17 -12.80
C LYS A 173 -27.35 21.25 -11.88
N VAL A 174 -27.56 21.21 -10.57
CA VAL A 174 -26.47 21.19 -9.59
C VAL A 174 -25.66 19.89 -9.71
N LYS A 175 -26.35 18.76 -9.91
CA LYS A 175 -25.68 17.47 -10.13
C LYS A 175 -24.76 17.50 -11.36
N GLU A 176 -25.24 18.00 -12.49
CA GLU A 176 -24.44 18.18 -13.70
C GLU A 176 -23.16 19.00 -13.44
N MET A 177 -23.28 20.08 -12.68
CA MET A 177 -22.15 20.95 -12.35
C MET A 177 -21.16 20.27 -11.40
N LEU A 178 -21.65 19.55 -10.40
CA LEU A 178 -20.80 18.81 -9.47
C LEU A 178 -20.10 17.62 -10.17
N ASP A 179 -20.74 16.97 -11.12
CA ASP A 179 -20.18 15.85 -11.89
C ASP A 179 -19.24 16.30 -13.03
N SER A 180 -19.23 17.59 -13.38
CA SER A 180 -18.35 18.13 -14.43
C SER A 180 -16.87 18.03 -14.03
N GLU A 181 -15.95 18.10 -15.00
CA GLU A 181 -14.50 18.11 -14.75
C GLU A 181 -14.08 19.23 -13.79
N ASP A 182 -14.73 20.40 -13.88
CA ASP A 182 -14.47 21.53 -12.98
C ASP A 182 -15.11 21.34 -11.58
N GLY A 183 -15.99 20.37 -11.41
CA GLY A 183 -16.70 20.06 -10.18
C GLY A 183 -15.92 19.24 -9.18
N LEU A 184 -16.54 18.12 -8.71
CA LEU A 184 -15.94 17.20 -7.75
C LEU A 184 -14.67 16.50 -8.26
N PRO A 185 -14.49 16.20 -9.57
CA PRO A 185 -13.20 15.72 -10.08
C PRO A 185 -12.04 16.66 -9.77
N THR A 186 -12.19 17.96 -9.99
CA THR A 186 -11.18 18.97 -9.63
C THR A 186 -10.93 19.03 -8.11
N THR A 187 -11.98 18.98 -7.30
CA THR A 187 -11.84 18.90 -5.83
C THR A 187 -11.03 17.68 -5.41
N ARG A 188 -11.32 16.50 -6.00
CA ARG A 188 -10.62 15.24 -5.71
C ARG A 188 -9.14 15.29 -6.09
N ALA A 189 -8.79 16.01 -7.14
CA ALA A 189 -7.42 16.16 -7.62
C ALA A 189 -6.64 17.27 -6.91
N TYR A 190 -7.28 18.04 -6.03
CA TYR A 190 -6.61 19.14 -5.33
C TYR A 190 -5.66 18.64 -4.26
N ASP A 191 -4.54 19.34 -4.09
CA ASP A 191 -3.51 18.93 -3.12
C ASP A 191 -4.08 18.82 -1.70
N GLY A 192 -3.90 17.65 -1.11
CA GLY A 192 -4.37 17.31 0.22
C GLY A 192 -5.75 16.66 0.29
N CYS A 193 -6.52 16.62 -0.80
CA CYS A 193 -7.75 15.83 -0.85
C CYS A 193 -7.42 14.37 -1.13
N SER A 194 -7.67 13.48 -0.18
CA SER A 194 -7.38 12.05 -0.32
C SER A 194 -8.58 11.22 -0.80
N HIS A 195 -9.78 11.70 -0.55
CA HIS A 195 -11.02 11.07 -0.97
C HIS A 195 -12.19 12.04 -0.83
N LEU A 196 -13.22 11.86 -1.67
CA LEU A 196 -14.48 12.56 -1.47
C LEU A 196 -15.66 11.72 -1.98
N GLU A 197 -16.80 11.92 -1.32
CA GLU A 197 -18.11 11.35 -1.66
C GLU A 197 -19.16 12.46 -1.61
N ALA A 198 -20.19 12.33 -2.44
CA ALA A 198 -21.34 13.22 -2.38
C ALA A 198 -22.63 12.42 -2.24
N THR A 199 -23.56 12.91 -1.44
CA THR A 199 -24.90 12.35 -1.29
C THR A 199 -25.93 13.48 -1.33
N PHE A 200 -27.16 13.14 -1.74
CA PHE A 200 -28.26 14.10 -1.82
C PHE A 200 -29.43 13.63 -0.95
N ASN A 201 -29.92 14.55 -0.13
CA ASN A 201 -31.13 14.34 0.65
C ASN A 201 -32.30 15.04 -0.05
N GLU A 202 -33.26 14.24 -0.59
CA GLU A 202 -34.41 14.74 -1.35
C GLU A 202 -35.39 15.53 -0.46
N GLU A 203 -35.57 15.16 0.80
CA GLU A 203 -36.50 15.82 1.71
C GLU A 203 -36.07 17.24 2.01
N THR A 204 -34.75 17.45 2.17
CA THR A 204 -34.17 18.76 2.51
C THR A 204 -33.62 19.52 1.30
N ASN A 205 -33.60 18.90 0.10
CA ASN A 205 -32.92 19.39 -1.10
C ASN A 205 -31.47 19.76 -0.86
N THR A 206 -30.69 18.91 -0.21
CA THR A 206 -29.33 19.22 0.26
C THR A 206 -28.35 18.20 -0.24
N TYR A 207 -27.27 18.65 -0.87
CA TYR A 207 -26.05 17.86 -1.06
C TYR A 207 -25.20 17.92 0.20
N PHE A 208 -24.69 16.77 0.61
CA PHE A 208 -23.63 16.63 1.57
C PHE A 208 -22.41 16.08 0.83
N ILE A 209 -21.32 16.84 0.80
CA ILE A 209 -20.04 16.44 0.21
C ILE A 209 -19.14 16.10 1.40
N ILE A 210 -18.75 14.83 1.49
CA ILE A 210 -17.91 14.30 2.56
C ILE A 210 -16.51 14.17 2.01
N GLU A 211 -15.62 14.99 2.51
CA GLU A 211 -14.27 15.15 1.99
C GLU A 211 -13.24 14.75 3.05
N TYR A 212 -12.19 14.05 2.62
CA TYR A 212 -11.09 13.60 3.48
C TYR A 212 -9.82 14.34 3.07
N TRP A 213 -9.27 15.11 4.01
CA TRP A 213 -8.13 15.99 3.77
C TRP A 213 -6.94 15.63 4.65
N ASP A 214 -5.73 15.95 4.19
CA ASP A 214 -4.50 15.81 4.99
C ASP A 214 -4.53 16.73 6.23
N SER A 215 -5.08 17.94 6.06
CA SER A 215 -5.30 18.89 7.14
C SER A 215 -6.48 19.83 6.83
N PHE A 216 -7.06 20.44 7.86
CA PHE A 216 -8.08 21.47 7.68
C PHE A 216 -7.53 22.73 7.01
N GLU A 217 -6.26 23.05 7.22
CA GLU A 217 -5.59 24.16 6.55
C GLU A 217 -5.52 23.98 5.03
N LYS A 218 -5.27 22.75 4.54
CA LYS A 218 -5.33 22.44 3.11
C LYS A 218 -6.75 22.59 2.55
N TYR A 219 -7.76 22.17 3.31
CA TYR A 219 -9.14 22.43 2.94
C TYR A 219 -9.47 23.90 2.86
N ASP A 220 -9.08 24.71 3.85
CA ASP A 220 -9.31 26.15 3.86
C ASP A 220 -8.62 26.84 2.68
N THR A 221 -7.42 26.39 2.32
CA THR A 221 -6.71 26.85 1.12
C THR A 221 -7.47 26.50 -0.15
N TYR A 222 -7.96 25.25 -0.28
CA TYR A 222 -8.81 24.84 -1.39
C TYR A 222 -10.10 25.67 -1.47
N LEU A 223 -10.81 25.83 -0.36
CA LEU A 223 -12.07 26.58 -0.34
C LEU A 223 -11.83 28.03 -0.74
N SER A 224 -10.78 28.67 -0.24
CA SER A 224 -10.42 30.02 -0.65
C SER A 224 -10.13 30.11 -2.15
N TRP A 225 -9.35 29.19 -2.70
CA TRP A 225 -9.09 29.10 -4.12
C TRP A 225 -10.37 28.91 -4.94
N ARG A 226 -11.23 27.96 -4.52
CA ARG A 226 -12.50 27.65 -5.20
C ARG A 226 -13.44 28.85 -5.27
N LEU A 227 -13.46 29.68 -4.22
CA LEU A 227 -14.34 30.83 -4.13
C LEU A 227 -13.81 32.09 -4.85
N ASN A 228 -12.49 32.26 -4.95
CA ASN A 228 -11.89 33.52 -5.38
C ASN A 228 -11.03 33.42 -6.63
N ASP A 229 -10.34 32.30 -6.85
CA ASP A 229 -9.27 32.18 -7.84
C ASP A 229 -9.49 31.05 -8.86
N ASP A 230 -10.56 30.27 -8.72
CA ASP A 230 -10.89 29.17 -9.65
C ASP A 230 -11.29 29.73 -11.03
N PRO A 231 -10.48 29.48 -12.09
CA PRO A 231 -10.72 30.03 -13.41
C PRO A 231 -11.98 29.48 -14.10
N SER A 232 -12.53 28.38 -13.61
CA SER A 232 -13.76 27.79 -14.16
C SER A 232 -15.00 28.63 -13.89
N GLY A 233 -14.98 29.46 -12.84
CA GLY A 233 -16.14 30.22 -12.38
C GLY A 233 -17.26 29.33 -11.80
N LEU A 234 -16.97 28.08 -11.50
CA LEU A 234 -17.97 27.13 -11.02
C LEU A 234 -18.69 27.61 -9.77
N ALA A 235 -17.97 28.19 -8.82
CA ALA A 235 -18.55 28.68 -7.57
C ALA A 235 -19.62 29.78 -7.82
N ASP A 236 -19.34 30.73 -8.69
CA ASP A 236 -20.28 31.78 -9.08
C ASP A 236 -21.52 31.20 -9.77
N GLU A 237 -21.32 30.27 -10.70
CA GLU A 237 -22.45 29.66 -11.42
C GLU A 237 -23.29 28.79 -10.46
N LEU A 238 -22.67 27.97 -9.63
CA LEU A 238 -23.32 27.10 -8.65
C LEU A 238 -24.15 27.92 -7.65
N SER A 239 -23.63 29.06 -7.19
CA SER A 239 -24.30 29.97 -6.25
C SER A 239 -25.70 30.40 -6.69
N LYS A 240 -25.94 30.49 -7.98
CA LYS A 240 -27.26 30.88 -8.56
C LYS A 240 -28.36 29.88 -8.22
N TYR A 241 -27.97 28.60 -7.99
CA TYR A 241 -28.91 27.51 -7.73
C TYR A 241 -28.99 27.13 -6.24
N LEU A 242 -28.14 27.73 -5.39
CA LEU A 242 -28.13 27.47 -3.94
C LEU A 242 -29.03 28.47 -3.17
N VAL A 243 -29.58 27.96 -2.08
CA VAL A 243 -30.24 28.79 -1.06
C VAL A 243 -29.16 29.59 -0.35
N GLY A 244 -29.29 30.90 -0.31
CA GLY A 244 -28.25 31.80 0.24
C GLY A 244 -27.26 32.31 -0.80
N GLY A 245 -27.34 31.87 -2.06
CA GLY A 245 -26.41 32.32 -3.09
C GLY A 245 -24.99 31.94 -2.81
N SER A 246 -24.05 32.89 -2.88
CA SER A 246 -22.62 32.64 -2.57
C SER A 246 -22.39 32.21 -1.11
N ASP A 247 -23.18 32.70 -0.16
CA ASP A 247 -23.11 32.25 1.24
C ASP A 247 -23.51 30.77 1.39
N GLY A 248 -24.28 30.23 0.44
CA GLY A 248 -24.67 28.83 0.41
C GLY A 248 -23.55 27.86 0.02
N LEU A 249 -22.40 28.35 -0.44
CA LEU A 249 -21.20 27.57 -0.76
C LEU A 249 -20.30 27.29 0.46
N VAL A 250 -20.45 28.10 1.51
CA VAL A 250 -19.50 28.10 2.65
C VAL A 250 -19.87 27.12 3.78
N PRO A 251 -21.15 26.73 4.00
CA PRO A 251 -21.48 25.90 5.15
C PRO A 251 -20.77 24.54 5.11
N HIS A 252 -19.90 24.31 6.08
CA HIS A 252 -19.23 23.04 6.30
C HIS A 252 -18.99 22.77 7.79
N THR A 253 -18.67 21.54 8.12
CA THR A 253 -18.25 21.12 9.46
C THR A 253 -16.92 20.38 9.37
N ASN A 254 -16.00 20.73 10.27
CA ASN A 254 -14.73 20.07 10.42
C ASN A 254 -14.83 18.94 11.46
N ASN A 255 -14.50 17.73 11.06
CA ASN A 255 -14.63 16.55 11.90
C ASN A 255 -13.33 15.75 11.89
N ILE A 256 -13.03 15.07 12.97
CA ILE A 256 -11.94 14.09 13.02
C ILE A 256 -12.57 12.72 12.81
N GLY A 257 -12.18 12.05 11.72
CA GLY A 257 -12.63 10.70 11.43
C GLY A 257 -11.96 9.69 12.35
N TYR A 258 -12.71 8.65 12.75
CA TYR A 258 -12.21 7.49 13.47
C TYR A 258 -12.90 6.22 12.98
N LYS A 259 -12.20 5.07 13.09
CA LYS A 259 -12.78 3.79 12.74
C LYS A 259 -13.24 3.07 14.00
N PHE A 260 -14.45 2.52 13.95
CA PHE A 260 -14.89 1.46 14.86
C PHE A 260 -14.49 0.10 14.29
N TYR A 261 -14.09 -0.83 15.16
CA TYR A 261 -13.77 -2.20 14.83
C TYR A 261 -14.56 -3.14 15.72
#